data_9e802aef94ef83e7145788731946453d
#
_entry.id   9e802aef94ef83e7145788731946453d
#
_cell.length_a   1.000
_cell.length_b   1.000
_cell.length_c   1.000
_cell.angle_alpha   90.00
_cell.angle_beta   90.00
_cell.angle_gamma   90.00
#
_symmetry.space_group_name_H-M   'P 1'
#
loop_
_entity.id
_entity.type
_entity.pdbx_description
1 polymer ?
#
loop_
_entity_poly.entity_id
_entity_poly.type
_entity_poly.pdbx_seq_one_letter_code
_entity_poly.pdbx_strand_id
1 'polypeptide(L)'
;MEQGWGFVIYKAVASLVLPPGLLVLGLALLGLGALRPPRRRGLGFTLLILSVVIYGLSTPLGAQAILGTLEAPWRADIPPPDRRWGVLVLAGGVVVRDGDAELNSFTLDRLVGGWEAARQSGWPMIVSGGPSLEAPQAPSLGALMEERLRRWGYEGTVWREESSRNTWENMTASKAIVVSEDLEGVIVVTDAFHMSRSMAMARRALPVAVRPYPVGFLVDQRPITFWDFLPNPGSLHHSMIGLKEYVGLFAYDLYGFLFL
;
A
#
# COMPACT_ATOMS: atom_id res chain seq x y z
N MET A 1 21.78 -25.85 -2.50
CA MET A 1 22.20 -25.40 -3.84
C MET A 1 23.16 -24.24 -3.64
N GLU A 2 24.44 -24.44 -3.92
CA GLU A 2 25.45 -23.36 -3.88
C GLU A 2 25.09 -22.34 -4.98
N GLN A 3 24.69 -21.16 -4.57
CA GLN A 3 24.65 -20.03 -5.50
C GLN A 3 26.08 -19.80 -5.93
N GLY A 4 26.40 -20.09 -7.22
CA GLY A 4 27.77 -19.93 -7.73
C GLY A 4 28.21 -18.47 -7.48
N TRP A 5 29.44 -18.28 -6.98
CA TRP A 5 30.01 -16.95 -6.66
C TRP A 5 29.87 -15.95 -7.80
N GLY A 6 29.88 -16.41 -9.08
CA GLY A 6 29.66 -15.57 -10.24
C GLY A 6 28.28 -14.89 -10.25
N PHE A 7 27.22 -15.58 -9.83
CA PHE A 7 25.88 -15.02 -9.74
C PHE A 7 25.78 -13.96 -8.62
N VAL A 8 26.39 -14.23 -7.47
CA VAL A 8 26.42 -13.28 -6.35
C VAL A 8 27.14 -11.99 -6.75
N ILE A 9 28.32 -12.11 -7.39
CA ILE A 9 29.10 -10.96 -7.86
C ILE A 9 28.30 -10.18 -8.92
N TYR A 10 27.71 -10.86 -9.90
CA TYR A 10 26.88 -10.21 -10.91
C TYR A 10 25.75 -9.39 -10.29
N LYS A 11 24.99 -9.97 -9.37
CA LYS A 11 23.87 -9.29 -8.69
C LYS A 11 24.36 -8.09 -7.86
N ALA A 12 25.45 -8.23 -7.12
CA ALA A 12 26.02 -7.14 -6.33
C ALA A 12 26.51 -5.99 -7.23
N VAL A 13 27.22 -6.30 -8.32
CA VAL A 13 27.66 -5.29 -9.28
C VAL A 13 26.46 -4.60 -9.95
N ALA A 14 25.46 -5.36 -10.40
CA ALA A 14 24.25 -4.80 -11.00
C ALA A 14 23.51 -3.85 -10.05
N SER A 15 23.42 -4.20 -8.77
CA SER A 15 22.82 -3.37 -7.73
C SER A 15 23.53 -2.01 -7.55
N LEU A 16 24.84 -1.96 -7.75
CA LEU A 16 25.64 -0.74 -7.60
C LEU A 16 25.72 0.10 -8.88
N VAL A 17 25.66 -0.56 -10.05
CA VAL A 17 25.79 0.10 -11.37
C VAL A 17 24.44 0.63 -11.88
N LEU A 18 23.34 -0.04 -11.54
CA LEU A 18 21.99 0.41 -11.90
C LEU A 18 21.42 1.38 -10.83
N PRO A 19 20.55 2.33 -11.23
CA PRO A 19 19.82 3.13 -10.25
C PRO A 19 18.99 2.23 -9.30
N PRO A 20 18.92 2.55 -8.00
CA PRO A 20 19.46 3.72 -7.30
C PRO A 20 20.93 3.62 -6.88
N GLY A 21 21.60 2.45 -6.99
CA GLY A 21 22.96 2.24 -6.53
C GLY A 21 23.98 3.20 -7.17
N LEU A 22 23.88 3.40 -8.49
CA LEU A 22 24.74 4.37 -9.20
C LEU A 22 24.59 5.80 -8.65
N LEU A 23 23.36 6.21 -8.31
CA LEU A 23 23.11 7.53 -7.73
C LEU A 23 23.76 7.65 -6.35
N VAL A 24 23.62 6.62 -5.52
CA VAL A 24 24.25 6.55 -4.18
C VAL A 24 25.76 6.70 -4.29
N LEU A 25 26.40 5.90 -5.15
CA LEU A 25 27.86 5.95 -5.38
C LEU A 25 28.29 7.30 -5.94
N GLY A 26 27.59 7.85 -6.92
CA GLY A 26 27.88 9.15 -7.51
C GLY A 26 27.84 10.27 -6.47
N LEU A 27 26.80 10.33 -5.64
CA LEU A 27 26.67 11.31 -4.56
C LEU A 27 27.78 11.15 -3.51
N ALA A 28 28.12 9.92 -3.13
CA ALA A 28 29.21 9.64 -2.20
C ALA A 28 30.55 10.13 -2.74
N LEU A 29 30.89 9.79 -3.98
CA LEU A 29 32.15 10.21 -4.62
C LEU A 29 32.25 11.73 -4.79
N LEU A 30 31.17 12.38 -5.24
CA LEU A 30 31.12 13.85 -5.35
C LEU A 30 31.22 14.51 -3.97
N GLY A 31 30.55 13.95 -2.96
CA GLY A 31 30.62 14.43 -1.58
C GLY A 31 32.03 14.36 -1.02
N LEU A 32 32.71 13.22 -1.15
CA LEU A 32 34.12 13.04 -0.75
C LEU A 32 35.05 13.96 -1.51
N GLY A 33 34.84 14.17 -2.81
CA GLY A 33 35.58 15.11 -3.64
C GLY A 33 35.42 16.55 -3.17
N ALA A 34 34.21 16.96 -2.78
CA ALA A 34 33.89 18.30 -2.32
C ALA A 34 34.45 18.62 -0.90
N LEU A 35 34.81 17.63 -0.11
CA LEU A 35 35.44 17.83 1.20
C LEU A 35 36.89 18.31 1.09
N ARG A 36 37.57 18.03 -0.03
CA ARG A 36 39.00 18.38 -0.21
C ARG A 36 39.30 19.89 -0.16
N PRO A 37 38.61 20.77 -0.89
CA PRO A 37 38.81 22.20 -0.76
C PRO A 37 38.03 22.77 0.43
N PRO A 38 38.65 23.56 1.33
CA PRO A 38 38.01 24.08 2.55
C PRO A 38 36.67 24.80 2.31
N ARG A 39 36.54 25.46 1.16
CA ARG A 39 35.37 26.28 0.82
C ARG A 39 34.13 25.49 0.44
N ARG A 40 34.19 24.14 0.23
CA ARG A 40 33.09 23.30 -0.20
C ARG A 40 32.69 22.23 0.81
N ARG A 41 33.20 22.29 2.05
CA ARG A 41 32.90 21.26 3.07
C ARG A 41 31.40 21.09 3.34
N GLY A 42 30.66 22.19 3.40
CA GLY A 42 29.21 22.13 3.58
C GLY A 42 28.52 21.31 2.48
N LEU A 43 28.86 21.59 1.21
CA LEU A 43 28.35 20.81 0.07
C LEU A 43 28.73 19.32 0.17
N GLY A 44 30.01 19.04 0.55
CA GLY A 44 30.48 17.67 0.71
C GLY A 44 29.65 16.88 1.73
N PHE A 45 29.41 17.45 2.91
CA PHE A 45 28.56 16.83 3.94
C PHE A 45 27.12 16.67 3.47
N THR A 46 26.54 17.66 2.81
CA THR A 46 25.17 17.55 2.27
C THR A 46 25.04 16.39 1.28
N LEU A 47 25.99 16.25 0.34
CA LEU A 47 25.98 15.17 -0.63
C LEU A 47 26.14 13.79 0.03
N LEU A 48 27.00 13.67 1.04
CA LEU A 48 27.19 12.43 1.80
C LEU A 48 25.93 12.06 2.58
N ILE A 49 25.30 13.02 3.26
CA ILE A 49 24.03 12.79 3.96
C ILE A 49 22.96 12.31 2.98
N LEU A 50 22.81 12.98 1.83
CA LEU A 50 21.85 12.60 0.80
C LEU A 50 22.13 11.19 0.26
N SER A 51 23.41 10.85 0.04
CA SER A 51 23.81 9.49 -0.36
C SER A 51 23.37 8.45 0.67
N VAL A 52 23.61 8.69 1.96
CA VAL A 52 23.22 7.78 3.05
C VAL A 52 21.69 7.62 3.13
N VAL A 53 20.95 8.73 3.00
CA VAL A 53 19.48 8.69 3.02
C VAL A 53 18.94 7.89 1.84
N ILE A 54 19.41 8.15 0.62
CA ILE A 54 18.96 7.42 -0.58
C ILE A 54 19.38 5.95 -0.47
N TYR A 55 20.58 5.64 0.02
CA TYR A 55 21.01 4.26 0.26
C TYR A 55 20.03 3.55 1.21
N GLY A 56 19.76 4.14 2.39
CA GLY A 56 18.84 3.56 3.36
C GLY A 56 17.47 3.28 2.77
N LEU A 57 16.89 4.26 2.06
CA LEU A 57 15.59 4.12 1.41
C LEU A 57 15.58 3.08 0.27
N SER A 58 16.74 2.79 -0.32
CA SER A 58 16.85 1.89 -1.46
C SER A 58 17.18 0.44 -1.09
N THR A 59 17.45 0.16 0.18
CA THR A 59 17.75 -1.21 0.65
C THR A 59 16.49 -1.91 1.16
N PRO A 60 16.38 -3.26 1.01
CA PRO A 60 15.32 -4.04 1.64
C PRO A 60 15.23 -3.79 3.14
N LEU A 61 16.37 -3.70 3.84
CA LEU A 61 16.42 -3.42 5.28
C LEU A 61 15.75 -2.09 5.64
N GLY A 62 16.05 -1.02 4.89
CA GLY A 62 15.43 0.30 5.11
C GLY A 62 13.96 0.32 4.78
N ALA A 63 13.54 -0.28 3.66
CA ALA A 63 12.13 -0.40 3.30
C ALA A 63 11.32 -1.19 4.35
N GLN A 64 11.86 -2.31 4.82
CA GLN A 64 11.24 -3.13 5.87
C GLN A 64 11.15 -2.40 7.21
N ALA A 65 12.14 -1.59 7.56
CA ALA A 65 12.09 -0.77 8.78
C ALA A 65 10.95 0.26 8.74
N ILE A 66 10.70 0.87 7.57
CA ILE A 66 9.60 1.83 7.37
C ILE A 66 8.24 1.12 7.36
N LEU A 67 8.09 0.08 6.52
CA LEU A 67 6.82 -0.64 6.35
C LEU A 67 6.47 -1.49 7.56
N GLY A 68 7.45 -2.05 8.25
CA GLY A 68 7.24 -2.93 9.39
C GLY A 68 6.42 -2.30 10.50
N THR A 69 6.60 -1.03 10.76
CA THR A 69 5.81 -0.29 11.75
C THR A 69 4.36 -0.04 11.32
N LEU A 70 4.09 -0.03 10.00
CA LEU A 70 2.75 0.10 9.43
C LEU A 70 2.01 -1.23 9.39
N GLU A 71 2.71 -2.34 9.09
CA GLU A 71 2.13 -3.65 8.85
C GLU A 71 2.06 -4.54 10.10
N ALA A 72 3.07 -4.47 10.98
CA ALA A 72 3.19 -5.35 12.14
C ALA A 72 1.99 -5.35 13.09
N PRO A 73 1.26 -4.23 13.32
CA PRO A 73 0.10 -4.21 14.20
C PRO A 73 -1.11 -4.98 13.68
N TRP A 74 -1.14 -5.30 12.37
CA TRP A 74 -2.35 -5.76 11.72
C TRP A 74 -2.37 -7.27 11.48
N ARG A 75 -3.51 -7.87 11.80
CA ARG A 75 -3.84 -9.27 11.52
C ARG A 75 -5.31 -9.32 11.09
N ALA A 76 -5.68 -10.33 10.32
CA ALA A 76 -7.07 -10.58 9.99
C ALA A 76 -7.87 -10.90 11.27
N ASP A 77 -9.00 -10.24 11.43
CA ASP A 77 -9.90 -10.41 12.56
C ASP A 77 -11.32 -10.58 12.03
N ILE A 78 -11.70 -11.84 11.81
CA ILE A 78 -13.02 -12.21 11.29
C ILE A 78 -13.89 -12.64 12.48
N PRO A 79 -14.96 -11.89 12.81
CA PRO A 79 -15.93 -12.30 13.81
C PRO A 79 -16.66 -13.59 13.44
N PRO A 80 -17.37 -14.23 14.41
CA PRO A 80 -18.22 -15.38 14.12
C PRO A 80 -19.25 -15.09 13.02
N PRO A 81 -19.55 -16.07 12.13
CA PRO A 81 -20.37 -15.87 10.92
C PRO A 81 -21.88 -15.66 11.20
N ASP A 82 -22.33 -15.83 12.43
CA ASP A 82 -23.73 -15.62 12.88
C ASP A 82 -24.15 -14.15 12.98
N ARG A 83 -23.21 -13.22 12.71
CA ARG A 83 -23.45 -11.78 12.76
C ARG A 83 -23.77 -11.19 11.40
N ARG A 84 -24.55 -10.11 11.38
CA ARG A 84 -24.86 -9.34 10.15
C ARG A 84 -23.72 -8.39 9.83
N TRP A 85 -22.65 -8.94 9.26
CA TRP A 85 -21.47 -8.20 8.87
C TRP A 85 -21.31 -8.14 7.34
N GLY A 86 -20.49 -7.22 6.87
CA GLY A 86 -20.10 -7.10 5.46
C GLY A 86 -18.59 -7.07 5.28
N VAL A 87 -18.15 -7.40 4.07
CA VAL A 87 -16.74 -7.32 3.64
C VAL A 87 -16.56 -6.05 2.82
N LEU A 88 -15.96 -5.00 3.38
CA LEU A 88 -15.69 -3.74 2.70
C LEU A 88 -14.29 -3.77 2.05
N VAL A 89 -14.27 -3.86 0.73
CA VAL A 89 -13.04 -3.90 -0.07
C VAL A 89 -12.77 -2.53 -0.67
N LEU A 90 -11.60 -1.95 -0.34
CA LEU A 90 -11.20 -0.63 -0.84
C LEU A 90 -10.42 -0.76 -2.16
N ALA A 91 -10.79 0.01 -3.17
CA ALA A 91 -10.01 0.10 -4.40
C ALA A 91 -8.61 0.67 -4.14
N GLY A 92 -7.62 0.21 -4.90
CA GLY A 92 -6.22 0.63 -4.85
C GLY A 92 -5.76 1.38 -6.10
N GLY A 93 -6.63 1.50 -7.12
CA GLY A 93 -6.35 2.20 -8.38
C GLY A 93 -6.51 1.32 -9.61
N VAL A 94 -6.24 1.92 -10.77
CA VAL A 94 -6.30 1.30 -12.09
C VAL A 94 -4.99 1.45 -12.85
N VAL A 95 -4.86 0.69 -13.93
CA VAL A 95 -3.88 0.88 -15.00
C VAL A 95 -4.66 1.13 -16.29
N VAL A 96 -4.26 2.13 -17.06
CA VAL A 96 -4.89 2.41 -18.36
C VAL A 96 -4.10 1.70 -19.46
N ARG A 97 -4.80 0.88 -20.25
CA ARG A 97 -4.22 0.20 -21.41
C ARG A 97 -5.17 0.36 -22.60
N ASP A 98 -4.66 0.81 -23.72
CA ASP A 98 -5.41 0.98 -24.99
C ASP A 98 -6.70 1.81 -24.85
N GLY A 99 -6.75 2.70 -23.86
CA GLY A 99 -7.92 3.53 -23.53
C GLY A 99 -8.88 2.93 -22.53
N ASP A 100 -8.71 1.65 -22.18
CA ASP A 100 -9.51 0.96 -21.15
C ASP A 100 -8.83 1.02 -19.78
N ALA A 101 -9.64 1.05 -18.72
CA ALA A 101 -9.17 0.96 -17.35
C ALA A 101 -9.24 -0.48 -16.85
N GLU A 102 -8.11 -0.98 -16.36
CA GLU A 102 -8.00 -2.28 -15.69
C GLU A 102 -7.63 -2.08 -14.22
N LEU A 103 -8.10 -2.97 -13.34
CA LEU A 103 -7.71 -2.95 -11.94
C LEU A 103 -6.20 -3.18 -11.81
N ASN A 104 -5.51 -2.34 -11.03
CA ASN A 104 -4.08 -2.55 -10.75
C ASN A 104 -3.87 -3.71 -9.76
N SER A 105 -2.61 -4.12 -9.55
CA SER A 105 -2.25 -5.24 -8.67
C SER A 105 -2.76 -5.04 -7.24
N PHE A 106 -2.68 -3.84 -6.67
CA PHE A 106 -3.19 -3.56 -5.33
C PHE A 106 -4.70 -3.80 -5.22
N THR A 107 -5.47 -3.31 -6.19
CA THR A 107 -6.93 -3.57 -6.21
C THR A 107 -7.23 -5.06 -6.37
N LEU A 108 -6.49 -5.77 -7.22
CA LEU A 108 -6.67 -7.21 -7.43
C LEU A 108 -6.35 -8.01 -6.16
N ASP A 109 -5.26 -7.72 -5.46
CA ASP A 109 -4.90 -8.40 -4.22
C ASP A 109 -5.95 -8.18 -3.12
N ARG A 110 -6.46 -6.95 -2.99
CA ARG A 110 -7.57 -6.64 -2.07
C ARG A 110 -8.85 -7.37 -2.45
N LEU A 111 -9.14 -7.46 -3.73
CA LEU A 111 -10.34 -8.14 -4.22
C LEU A 111 -10.29 -9.65 -3.98
N VAL A 112 -9.12 -10.28 -4.15
CA VAL A 112 -8.89 -11.69 -3.80
C VAL A 112 -9.09 -11.90 -2.31
N GLY A 113 -8.46 -11.09 -1.45
CA GLY A 113 -8.64 -11.18 -0.01
C GLY A 113 -10.09 -10.94 0.44
N GLY A 114 -10.78 -10.00 -0.21
CA GLY A 114 -12.21 -9.78 0.03
C GLY A 114 -13.07 -10.99 -0.32
N TRP A 115 -12.79 -11.61 -1.46
CA TRP A 115 -13.46 -12.85 -1.87
C TRP A 115 -13.19 -14.00 -0.89
N GLU A 116 -11.97 -14.19 -0.46
CA GLU A 116 -11.61 -15.19 0.55
C GLU A 116 -12.38 -14.97 1.86
N ALA A 117 -12.40 -13.73 2.34
CA ALA A 117 -13.12 -13.35 3.55
C ALA A 117 -14.63 -13.58 3.42
N ALA A 118 -15.23 -13.17 2.29
CA ALA A 118 -16.64 -13.38 2.01
C ALA A 118 -17.00 -14.88 1.92
N ARG A 119 -16.13 -15.69 1.30
CA ARG A 119 -16.32 -17.14 1.22
C ARG A 119 -16.23 -17.84 2.58
N GLN A 120 -15.33 -17.37 3.46
CA GLN A 120 -15.18 -17.94 4.80
C GLN A 120 -16.35 -17.60 5.73
N SER A 121 -16.87 -16.38 5.61
CA SER A 121 -17.90 -15.85 6.50
C SER A 121 -19.33 -16.02 5.98
N GLY A 122 -19.51 -16.15 4.66
CA GLY A 122 -20.82 -16.08 4.02
C GLY A 122 -21.39 -14.65 3.92
N TRP A 123 -20.61 -13.62 4.24
CA TRP A 123 -21.07 -12.23 4.25
C TRP A 123 -21.05 -11.59 2.86
N PRO A 124 -21.97 -10.62 2.62
CA PRO A 124 -21.97 -9.83 1.40
C PRO A 124 -20.73 -8.96 1.31
N MET A 125 -20.37 -8.56 0.08
CA MET A 125 -19.24 -7.66 -0.17
C MET A 125 -19.74 -6.26 -0.50
N ILE A 126 -19.03 -5.25 -0.01
CA ILE A 126 -19.11 -3.86 -0.45
C ILE A 126 -17.79 -3.57 -1.17
N VAL A 127 -17.84 -3.25 -2.46
CA VAL A 127 -16.68 -2.81 -3.23
C VAL A 127 -16.73 -1.30 -3.38
N SER A 128 -15.72 -0.61 -2.87
CA SER A 128 -15.72 0.85 -2.77
C SER A 128 -14.61 1.49 -3.57
N GLY A 129 -14.99 2.35 -4.51
CA GLY A 129 -14.11 3.13 -5.34
C GLY A 129 -14.85 3.83 -6.49
N GLY A 130 -14.77 5.14 -6.53
CA GLY A 130 -15.38 5.96 -7.57
C GLY A 130 -14.59 6.05 -8.86
N PRO A 131 -14.81 7.08 -9.70
CA PRO A 131 -14.10 7.27 -10.95
C PRO A 131 -12.60 7.49 -10.74
N SER A 132 -11.77 6.86 -11.59
CA SER A 132 -10.34 7.11 -11.57
C SER A 132 -10.01 8.47 -12.22
N LEU A 133 -9.03 9.18 -11.64
CA LEU A 133 -8.49 10.40 -12.24
C LEU A 133 -7.70 10.12 -13.52
N GLU A 134 -7.08 8.93 -13.61
CA GLU A 134 -6.30 8.50 -14.77
C GLU A 134 -7.19 8.08 -15.95
N ALA A 135 -8.45 7.69 -15.69
CA ALA A 135 -9.41 7.25 -16.68
C ALA A 135 -10.83 7.74 -16.34
N PRO A 136 -11.12 9.05 -16.42
CA PRO A 136 -12.37 9.63 -15.94
C PRO A 136 -13.60 9.22 -16.78
N GLN A 137 -13.42 8.66 -17.97
CA GLN A 137 -14.49 8.16 -18.84
C GLN A 137 -14.74 6.65 -18.66
N ALA A 138 -13.87 5.95 -17.93
CA ALA A 138 -14.04 4.53 -17.63
C ALA A 138 -15.12 4.32 -16.54
N PRO A 139 -15.65 3.09 -16.41
CA PRO A 139 -16.47 2.73 -15.25
C PRO A 139 -15.75 3.01 -13.93
N SER A 140 -16.52 3.21 -12.86
CA SER A 140 -15.97 3.37 -11.51
C SER A 140 -15.14 2.15 -11.09
N LEU A 141 -14.21 2.33 -10.15
CA LEU A 141 -13.46 1.20 -9.60
C LEU A 141 -14.40 0.18 -8.95
N GLY A 142 -15.47 0.62 -8.29
CA GLY A 142 -16.49 -0.28 -7.74
C GLY A 142 -17.14 -1.15 -8.80
N ALA A 143 -17.49 -0.56 -9.97
CA ALA A 143 -18.07 -1.32 -11.10
C ALA A 143 -17.06 -2.32 -11.68
N LEU A 144 -15.80 -1.89 -11.89
CA LEU A 144 -14.73 -2.77 -12.39
C LEU A 144 -14.44 -3.93 -11.42
N MET A 145 -14.48 -3.67 -10.11
CA MET A 145 -14.27 -4.69 -9.07
C MET A 145 -15.40 -5.73 -9.09
N GLU A 146 -16.67 -5.31 -9.16
CA GLU A 146 -17.77 -6.25 -9.27
C GLU A 146 -17.67 -7.05 -10.56
N GLU A 147 -17.44 -6.41 -11.70
CA GLU A 147 -17.26 -7.11 -12.98
C GLU A 147 -16.16 -8.18 -12.89
N ARG A 148 -15.04 -7.87 -12.25
CA ARG A 148 -13.95 -8.82 -12.05
C ARG A 148 -14.36 -9.99 -11.17
N LEU A 149 -15.09 -9.75 -10.07
CA LEU A 149 -15.65 -10.81 -9.21
C LEU A 149 -16.59 -11.73 -9.99
N ARG A 150 -17.50 -11.17 -10.81
CA ARG A 150 -18.42 -11.97 -11.63
C ARG A 150 -17.68 -12.83 -12.65
N ARG A 151 -16.66 -12.28 -13.29
CA ARG A 151 -15.78 -13.05 -14.22
C ARG A 151 -15.02 -14.19 -13.51
N TRP A 152 -14.70 -14.05 -12.23
CA TRP A 152 -14.08 -15.10 -11.41
C TRP A 152 -15.09 -16.12 -10.88
N GLY A 153 -16.40 -15.94 -11.13
CA GLY A 153 -17.45 -16.84 -10.68
C GLY A 153 -17.97 -16.56 -9.27
N TYR A 154 -17.77 -15.36 -8.74
CA TYR A 154 -18.38 -14.98 -7.46
C TYR A 154 -19.89 -14.73 -7.65
N GLU A 155 -20.73 -15.54 -6.97
CA GLU A 155 -22.19 -15.48 -7.05
C GLU A 155 -22.85 -14.77 -5.85
N GLY A 156 -22.05 -14.43 -4.81
CA GLY A 156 -22.54 -13.76 -3.61
C GLY A 156 -23.01 -12.33 -3.86
N THR A 157 -23.66 -11.75 -2.86
CA THR A 157 -24.14 -10.37 -2.92
C THR A 157 -22.95 -9.40 -2.95
N VAL A 158 -22.99 -8.46 -3.89
CA VAL A 158 -22.02 -7.35 -4.02
C VAL A 158 -22.77 -6.03 -4.09
N TRP A 159 -22.46 -5.12 -3.20
CA TRP A 159 -22.91 -3.73 -3.25
C TRP A 159 -21.78 -2.83 -3.72
N ARG A 160 -22.07 -1.87 -4.59
CA ARG A 160 -21.08 -0.94 -5.13
C ARG A 160 -21.21 0.41 -4.46
N GLU A 161 -20.07 0.94 -4.06
CA GLU A 161 -19.89 2.36 -3.77
C GLU A 161 -19.03 2.94 -4.91
N GLU A 162 -19.55 3.95 -5.61
CA GLU A 162 -19.00 4.39 -6.90
C GLU A 162 -18.69 5.91 -6.97
N SER A 163 -18.75 6.61 -5.84
CA SER A 163 -18.65 8.07 -5.81
C SER A 163 -17.35 8.60 -5.20
N SER A 164 -16.64 7.77 -4.45
CA SER A 164 -15.48 8.17 -3.65
C SER A 164 -14.22 8.42 -4.50
N ARG A 165 -13.40 9.39 -4.08
CA ARG A 165 -12.14 9.78 -4.72
C ARG A 165 -10.92 9.58 -3.83
N ASN A 166 -11.13 9.26 -2.55
CA ASN A 166 -10.10 9.07 -1.54
C ASN A 166 -10.61 8.15 -0.41
N THR A 167 -9.71 7.74 0.48
CA THR A 167 -10.03 6.77 1.54
C THR A 167 -11.10 7.27 2.51
N TRP A 168 -11.16 8.58 2.81
CA TRP A 168 -12.21 9.15 3.66
C TRP A 168 -13.58 9.04 2.98
N GLU A 169 -13.63 9.40 1.71
CA GLU A 169 -14.84 9.29 0.92
C GLU A 169 -15.29 7.83 0.74
N ASN A 170 -14.36 6.88 0.58
CA ASN A 170 -14.70 5.45 0.57
C ASN A 170 -15.48 5.06 1.83
N MET A 171 -15.04 5.49 3.01
CA MET A 171 -15.71 5.14 4.27
C MET A 171 -17.03 5.88 4.42
N THR A 172 -17.07 7.19 4.13
CA THR A 172 -18.29 8.00 4.29
C THR A 172 -19.38 7.64 3.30
N ALA A 173 -19.03 7.31 2.05
CA ALA A 173 -19.99 6.88 1.05
C ALA A 173 -20.48 5.44 1.30
N SER A 174 -19.61 4.53 1.73
CA SER A 174 -20.00 3.16 2.12
C SER A 174 -20.95 3.14 3.33
N LYS A 175 -20.95 4.20 4.16
CA LYS A 175 -21.88 4.31 5.30
C LYS A 175 -23.35 4.16 4.88
N ALA A 176 -23.74 4.71 3.73
CA ALA A 176 -25.11 4.60 3.24
C ALA A 176 -25.51 3.12 3.06
N ILE A 177 -24.64 2.32 2.45
CA ILE A 177 -24.85 0.87 2.25
C ILE A 177 -24.90 0.15 3.61
N VAL A 178 -23.94 0.43 4.50
CA VAL A 178 -23.87 -0.18 5.83
C VAL A 178 -25.17 0.02 6.62
N VAL A 179 -25.75 1.24 6.53
CA VAL A 179 -26.98 1.59 7.23
C VAL A 179 -28.21 1.00 6.56
N SER A 180 -28.31 1.08 5.21
CA SER A 180 -29.49 0.55 4.50
C SER A 180 -29.64 -0.97 4.60
N GLU A 181 -28.49 -1.67 4.67
CA GLU A 181 -28.46 -3.15 4.79
C GLU A 181 -28.44 -3.64 6.25
N ASP A 182 -28.60 -2.72 7.21
CA ASP A 182 -28.68 -2.98 8.65
C ASP A 182 -27.50 -3.86 9.15
N LEU A 183 -26.28 -3.54 8.70
CA LEU A 183 -25.09 -4.26 9.09
C LEU A 183 -24.65 -3.86 10.52
N GLU A 184 -24.25 -4.84 11.32
CA GLU A 184 -23.71 -4.65 12.67
C GLU A 184 -22.21 -4.31 12.65
N GLY A 185 -21.53 -4.61 11.55
CA GLY A 185 -20.13 -4.34 11.38
C GLY A 185 -19.62 -4.63 9.98
N VAL A 186 -18.39 -4.23 9.74
CA VAL A 186 -17.67 -4.54 8.51
C VAL A 186 -16.23 -4.98 8.82
N ILE A 187 -15.73 -5.92 8.03
CA ILE A 187 -14.29 -6.12 7.92
C ILE A 187 -13.77 -5.28 6.76
N VAL A 188 -12.72 -4.51 7.00
CA VAL A 188 -12.10 -3.63 6.01
C VAL A 188 -10.92 -4.34 5.38
N VAL A 189 -11.01 -4.58 4.07
CA VAL A 189 -9.98 -5.26 3.28
C VAL A 189 -9.15 -4.23 2.50
N THR A 190 -7.88 -4.15 2.81
CA THR A 190 -6.92 -3.29 2.12
C THR A 190 -5.50 -3.79 2.37
N ASP A 191 -4.49 -3.21 1.67
CA ASP A 191 -3.09 -3.59 1.90
C ASP A 191 -2.65 -3.32 3.34
N ALA A 192 -1.79 -4.18 3.86
CA ALA A 192 -1.32 -4.13 5.25
C ALA A 192 -0.67 -2.77 5.59
N PHE A 193 0.14 -2.21 4.67
CA PHE A 193 0.77 -0.90 4.86
C PHE A 193 -0.26 0.25 4.92
N HIS A 194 -1.42 0.09 4.26
CA HIS A 194 -2.50 1.08 4.22
C HIS A 194 -3.51 0.92 5.36
N MET A 195 -3.47 -0.18 6.10
CA MET A 195 -4.47 -0.56 7.10
C MET A 195 -4.58 0.46 8.24
N SER A 196 -3.46 1.01 8.71
CA SER A 196 -3.46 2.02 9.79
C SER A 196 -4.33 3.23 9.45
N ARG A 197 -4.17 3.78 8.25
CA ARG A 197 -4.95 4.93 7.77
C ARG A 197 -6.40 4.56 7.51
N SER A 198 -6.65 3.42 6.88
CA SER A 198 -8.01 2.94 6.59
C SER A 198 -8.82 2.69 7.86
N MET A 199 -8.24 2.05 8.87
CA MET A 199 -8.91 1.79 10.14
C MET A 199 -9.19 3.06 10.96
N ALA A 200 -8.26 4.03 10.93
CA ALA A 200 -8.49 5.32 11.59
C ALA A 200 -9.71 6.04 10.99
N MET A 201 -9.86 6.01 9.66
CA MET A 201 -10.98 6.62 8.94
C MET A 201 -12.27 5.82 9.12
N ALA A 202 -12.22 4.49 9.01
CA ALA A 202 -13.39 3.63 9.16
C ALA A 202 -14.04 3.80 10.55
N ARG A 203 -13.24 3.83 11.62
CA ARG A 203 -13.75 4.02 12.99
C ARG A 203 -14.40 5.38 13.21
N ARG A 204 -14.01 6.41 12.45
CA ARG A 204 -14.62 7.76 12.54
C ARG A 204 -15.87 7.91 11.66
N ALA A 205 -15.89 7.26 10.49
CA ALA A 205 -16.94 7.46 9.49
C ALA A 205 -18.12 6.49 9.65
N LEU A 206 -17.85 5.23 10.04
CA LEU A 206 -18.88 4.18 10.07
C LEU A 206 -19.49 4.06 11.47
N PRO A 207 -20.84 3.97 11.57
CA PRO A 207 -21.55 3.90 12.84
C PRO A 207 -21.60 2.48 13.43
N VAL A 208 -20.81 1.56 12.90
CA VAL A 208 -20.82 0.12 13.22
C VAL A 208 -19.43 -0.37 13.63
N ALA A 209 -19.33 -1.59 14.12
CA ALA A 209 -18.05 -2.21 14.46
C ALA A 209 -17.20 -2.40 13.20
N VAL A 210 -15.90 -2.11 13.30
CA VAL A 210 -14.94 -2.29 12.19
C VAL A 210 -13.78 -3.17 12.62
N ARG A 211 -13.42 -4.13 11.76
CA ARG A 211 -12.30 -5.06 11.97
C ARG A 211 -11.37 -5.04 10.76
N PRO A 212 -10.05 -5.23 10.96
CA PRO A 212 -9.10 -5.26 9.87
C PRO A 212 -9.06 -6.62 9.17
N TYR A 213 -8.84 -6.59 7.86
CA TYR A 213 -8.44 -7.75 7.07
C TYR A 213 -7.32 -7.33 6.12
N PRO A 214 -6.07 -7.29 6.61
CA PRO A 214 -4.91 -6.87 5.84
C PRO A 214 -4.54 -7.91 4.78
N VAL A 215 -4.22 -7.43 3.58
CA VAL A 215 -3.66 -8.21 2.47
C VAL A 215 -2.39 -7.54 1.96
N GLY A 216 -1.73 -8.10 0.96
CA GLY A 216 -0.63 -7.44 0.26
C GLY A 216 0.51 -6.98 1.17
N PHE A 217 0.96 -7.84 2.09
CA PHE A 217 2.12 -7.56 2.94
C PHE A 217 3.38 -7.40 2.09
N LEU A 218 4.14 -6.34 2.33
CA LEU A 218 5.41 -6.04 1.66
C LEU A 218 6.63 -6.36 2.51
N VAL A 219 6.42 -6.61 3.81
CA VAL A 219 7.49 -6.94 4.77
C VAL A 219 7.73 -8.44 4.80
N ASP A 220 8.96 -8.83 4.47
CA ASP A 220 9.42 -10.22 4.60
C ASP A 220 9.59 -10.60 6.08
N GLN A 221 9.16 -11.81 6.44
CA GLN A 221 9.37 -12.38 7.78
C GLN A 221 10.53 -13.39 7.83
N ARG A 222 11.49 -13.25 6.92
CA ARG A 222 12.69 -14.10 6.86
C ARG A 222 13.87 -13.46 7.61
N PRO A 223 14.89 -14.23 8.01
CA PRO A 223 16.12 -13.68 8.57
C PRO A 223 16.82 -12.73 7.59
N ILE A 224 17.49 -11.70 8.15
CA ILE A 224 18.28 -10.73 7.39
C ILE A 224 19.45 -11.46 6.72
N THR A 225 19.69 -11.13 5.46
CA THR A 225 20.76 -11.70 4.62
C THR A 225 21.62 -10.57 4.02
N PHE A 226 22.73 -10.93 3.37
CA PHE A 226 23.55 -9.97 2.63
C PHE A 226 22.75 -9.17 1.59
N TRP A 227 21.72 -9.78 0.96
CA TRP A 227 20.90 -9.14 -0.05
C TRP A 227 20.08 -7.95 0.49
N ASP A 228 19.82 -7.92 1.79
CA ASP A 228 19.06 -6.87 2.43
C ASP A 228 19.82 -5.54 2.55
N PHE A 229 21.11 -5.56 2.31
CA PHE A 229 21.97 -4.38 2.28
C PHE A 229 22.24 -3.86 0.86
N LEU A 230 21.79 -4.56 -0.18
CA LEU A 230 22.01 -4.12 -1.56
C LEU A 230 20.87 -3.20 -2.03
N PRO A 231 21.20 -1.97 -2.51
CA PRO A 231 20.20 -1.04 -3.01
C PRO A 231 19.54 -1.57 -4.27
N ASN A 232 18.21 -1.40 -4.38
CA ASN A 232 17.46 -1.79 -5.56
C ASN A 232 16.20 -0.91 -5.74
N PRO A 233 15.66 -0.82 -6.98
CA PRO A 233 14.49 0.03 -7.28
C PRO A 233 13.23 -0.38 -6.52
N GLY A 234 13.01 -1.68 -6.32
CA GLY A 234 11.84 -2.21 -5.61
C GLY A 234 11.79 -1.73 -4.16
N SER A 235 12.92 -1.81 -3.45
CA SER A 235 13.01 -1.34 -2.07
C SER A 235 12.83 0.18 -1.97
N LEU A 236 13.35 0.95 -2.91
CA LEU A 236 13.09 2.39 -2.97
C LEU A 236 11.60 2.67 -3.15
N HIS A 237 10.94 1.96 -4.06
CA HIS A 237 9.50 2.07 -4.28
C HIS A 237 8.70 1.72 -2.99
N HIS A 238 9.03 0.63 -2.31
CA HIS A 238 8.41 0.22 -1.05
C HIS A 238 8.62 1.28 0.05
N SER A 239 9.80 1.86 0.17
CA SER A 239 10.06 2.96 1.09
C SER A 239 9.19 4.17 0.80
N MET A 240 9.01 4.53 -0.48
CA MET A 240 8.14 5.63 -0.89
C MET A 240 6.66 5.36 -0.59
N ILE A 241 6.19 4.10 -0.75
CA ILE A 241 4.85 3.69 -0.32
C ILE A 241 4.69 3.96 1.19
N GLY A 242 5.61 3.47 2.02
CA GLY A 242 5.53 3.65 3.47
C GLY A 242 5.57 5.13 3.88
N LEU A 243 6.47 5.93 3.30
CA LEU A 243 6.54 7.37 3.56
C LEU A 243 5.25 8.10 3.17
N LYS A 244 4.63 7.73 2.04
CA LYS A 244 3.33 8.28 1.62
C LYS A 244 2.24 7.99 2.66
N GLU A 245 2.22 6.80 3.26
CA GLU A 245 1.24 6.48 4.31
C GLU A 245 1.46 7.32 5.58
N TYR A 246 2.71 7.56 6.00
CA TYR A 246 2.99 8.45 7.13
C TYR A 246 2.55 9.90 6.86
N VAL A 247 2.83 10.42 5.65
CA VAL A 247 2.34 11.75 5.25
C VAL A 247 0.81 11.78 5.27
N GLY A 248 0.16 10.71 4.78
CA GLY A 248 -1.30 10.58 4.81
C GLY A 248 -1.87 10.55 6.23
N LEU A 249 -1.27 9.79 7.14
CA LEU A 249 -1.66 9.75 8.56
C LEU A 249 -1.51 11.12 9.22
N PHE A 250 -0.35 11.78 9.04
CA PHE A 250 -0.10 13.11 9.58
C PHE A 250 -1.09 14.16 9.03
N ALA A 251 -1.35 14.16 7.73
CA ALA A 251 -2.31 15.08 7.11
C ALA A 251 -3.73 14.90 7.68
N TYR A 252 -4.12 13.65 7.97
CA TYR A 252 -5.43 13.37 8.58
C TYR A 252 -5.53 13.80 10.04
N ASP A 253 -4.48 13.60 10.83
CA ASP A 253 -4.45 14.06 12.21
C ASP A 253 -4.51 15.60 12.27
N LEU A 254 -3.78 16.28 11.36
CA LEU A 254 -3.80 17.71 11.25
C LEU A 254 -5.16 18.24 10.79
N TYR A 255 -5.78 17.59 9.79
CA TYR A 255 -7.13 17.97 9.30
C TYR A 255 -8.19 17.74 10.38
N GLY A 256 -8.13 16.61 11.09
CA GLY A 256 -9.01 16.34 12.23
C GLY A 256 -8.85 17.32 13.38
N PHE A 257 -7.63 17.81 13.61
CA PHE A 257 -7.36 18.85 14.61
C PHE A 257 -7.89 20.24 14.22
N LEU A 258 -7.89 20.56 12.92
CA LEU A 258 -8.28 21.90 12.42
C LEU A 258 -9.78 22.03 12.11
N PHE A 259 -10.49 20.93 11.84
CA PHE A 259 -11.85 20.96 11.27
C PHE A 259 -12.88 20.05 11.97
N LEU A 260 -12.50 19.35 13.02
CA LEU A 260 -13.35 18.56 13.92
C LEU A 260 -13.17 19.00 15.37
#